data_cbb09098d81db9a7d23e8ea3e8e0a7b3
#
_entry.id   cbb09098d81db9a7d23e8ea3e8e0a7b3
#
_cell.length_a   1.000
_cell.length_b   1.000
_cell.length_c   1.000
_cell.angle_alpha   90.00
_cell.angle_beta   90.00
_cell.angle_gamma   90.00
#
_symmetry.space_group_name_H-M   'P 1'
#
loop_
_entity.id
_entity.type
_entity.pdbx_description
1 polymer ?
#
loop_
_entity_poly.entity_id
_entity_poly.type
_entity_poly.pdbx_seq_one_letter_code
_entity_poly.pdbx_strand_id
1 'polypeptide(L)'
;MARNKFGAIKTTVEGVTFDSKREARRWQELKLLERAGEISRLERQVKFPLTVEGHLIANYTADFQYYTASPKARVVEDVKSAPTAKKRDFVLVRKLMRAIHNVEIMVTM
;
A
#
# COMPACT_ATOMS: atom_id res chain seq x y z
N MET A 1 -22.93 5.83 1.11
CA MET A 1 -21.46 5.75 1.22
C MET A 1 -20.90 7.04 1.81
N ALA A 2 -19.96 6.89 2.73
CA ALA A 2 -19.28 8.04 3.30
C ALA A 2 -18.14 8.49 2.41
N ARG A 3 -17.90 9.81 2.36
CA ARG A 3 -16.78 10.38 1.63
C ARG A 3 -15.74 10.86 2.61
N ASN A 4 -14.45 10.70 2.27
CA ASN A 4 -13.39 11.30 3.04
C ASN A 4 -13.12 12.73 2.53
N LYS A 5 -12.19 13.43 3.17
CA LYS A 5 -11.89 14.84 2.85
C LYS A 5 -11.34 15.08 1.44
N PHE A 6 -10.92 14.04 0.73
CA PHE A 6 -10.42 14.16 -0.64
C PHE A 6 -11.45 13.73 -1.68
N GLY A 7 -12.70 13.53 -1.26
CA GLY A 7 -13.77 13.13 -2.16
C GLY A 7 -13.78 11.64 -2.49
N ALA A 8 -12.85 10.85 -1.97
CA ALA A 8 -12.86 9.42 -2.18
C ALA A 8 -14.05 8.77 -1.48
N ILE A 9 -14.60 7.73 -2.09
CA ILE A 9 -15.78 7.04 -1.59
C ILE A 9 -15.34 5.74 -0.93
N LYS A 10 -15.68 5.57 0.35
CA LYS A 10 -15.45 4.31 1.04
C LYS A 10 -16.26 3.21 0.39
N THR A 11 -15.62 2.09 0.13
CA THR A 11 -16.19 0.96 -0.59
C THR A 11 -15.99 -0.31 0.21
N THR A 12 -17.04 -1.10 0.35
CA THR A 12 -16.97 -2.39 1.04
C THR A 12 -17.04 -3.52 0.05
N VAL A 13 -16.07 -4.45 0.12
CA VAL A 13 -16.00 -5.64 -0.72
C VAL A 13 -15.74 -6.84 0.19
N GLU A 14 -16.62 -7.82 0.12
CA GLU A 14 -16.52 -9.05 0.93
C GLU A 14 -16.32 -8.77 2.42
N GLY A 15 -17.05 -7.77 2.93
CA GLY A 15 -16.99 -7.39 4.34
C GLY A 15 -15.79 -6.51 4.71
N VAL A 16 -14.92 -6.20 3.78
CA VAL A 16 -13.75 -5.34 4.01
C VAL A 16 -14.02 -3.96 3.46
N THR A 17 -13.84 -2.93 4.28
CA THR A 17 -14.06 -1.54 3.88
C THR A 17 -12.73 -0.91 3.46
N PHE A 18 -12.73 -0.30 2.28
CA PHE A 18 -11.59 0.40 1.70
C PHE A 18 -11.86 1.89 1.64
N ASP A 19 -10.79 2.69 1.74
CA ASP A 19 -10.91 4.14 1.71
C ASP A 19 -11.26 4.68 0.32
N SER A 20 -11.11 3.88 -0.73
CA SER A 20 -11.46 4.31 -2.09
C SER A 20 -11.88 3.11 -2.94
N LYS A 21 -12.61 3.41 -4.03
CA LYS A 21 -12.96 2.39 -5.02
C LYS A 21 -11.72 1.83 -5.72
N ARG A 22 -10.72 2.69 -5.93
CA ARG A 22 -9.47 2.31 -6.58
C ARG A 22 -8.73 1.28 -5.76
N GLU A 23 -8.64 1.48 -4.45
CA GLU A 23 -8.00 0.53 -3.54
C GLU A 23 -8.77 -0.78 -3.50
N ALA A 24 -10.11 -0.73 -3.41
CA ALA A 24 -10.96 -1.92 -3.42
C ALA A 24 -10.79 -2.71 -4.72
N ARG A 25 -10.71 -2.02 -5.86
CA ARG A 25 -10.51 -2.66 -7.16
C ARG A 25 -9.15 -3.36 -7.20
N ARG A 26 -8.12 -2.68 -6.72
CA ARG A 26 -6.77 -3.26 -6.71
C ARG A 26 -6.70 -4.50 -5.83
N TRP A 27 -7.37 -4.46 -4.67
CA TRP A 27 -7.48 -5.63 -3.80
C TRP A 27 -8.08 -6.84 -4.53
N GLN A 28 -9.15 -6.62 -5.28
CA GLN A 28 -9.79 -7.70 -6.05
C GLN A 28 -8.84 -8.26 -7.11
N GLU A 29 -8.10 -7.40 -7.80
CA GLU A 29 -7.10 -7.81 -8.79
C GLU A 29 -6.01 -8.66 -8.13
N LEU A 30 -5.50 -8.21 -6.99
CA LEU A 30 -4.44 -8.93 -6.27
C LEU A 30 -4.94 -10.28 -5.74
N LYS A 31 -6.19 -10.35 -5.29
CA LYS A 31 -6.79 -11.62 -4.86
C LYS A 31 -6.88 -12.63 -6.01
N LEU A 32 -7.19 -12.15 -7.20
CA LEU A 32 -7.20 -13.01 -8.40
C LEU A 32 -5.80 -13.51 -8.75
N LEU A 33 -4.81 -12.63 -8.66
CA LEU A 33 -3.42 -13.01 -8.91
C LEU A 33 -2.91 -14.02 -7.89
N GLU A 34 -3.29 -13.86 -6.62
CA GLU A 34 -2.93 -14.81 -5.58
C GLU A 34 -3.56 -16.19 -5.84
N ARG A 35 -4.83 -16.19 -6.23
CA ARG A 35 -5.55 -17.43 -6.55
C ARG A 35 -4.92 -18.13 -7.76
N ALA A 36 -4.43 -17.36 -8.72
CA ALA A 36 -3.74 -17.90 -9.91
C ALA A 36 -2.30 -18.35 -9.63
N GLY A 37 -1.78 -18.10 -8.43
CA GLY A 37 -0.41 -18.47 -8.09
C GLY A 37 0.66 -17.49 -8.56
N GLU A 38 0.25 -16.34 -9.10
CA GLU A 38 1.19 -15.32 -9.57
C GLU A 38 1.84 -14.54 -8.43
N ILE A 39 1.11 -14.42 -7.31
CA ILE A 39 1.62 -13.80 -6.08
C ILE A 39 1.24 -14.67 -4.88
N SER A 40 1.89 -14.43 -3.75
CA SER A 40 1.61 -15.15 -2.50
C SER A 40 1.71 -14.20 -1.31
N ARG A 41 1.15 -14.62 -0.18
CA ARG A 41 1.19 -13.91 1.09
C ARG A 41 0.65 -12.49 0.97
N LEU A 42 -0.48 -12.35 0.29
CA LEU A 42 -1.13 -11.05 0.15
C LEU A 42 -1.66 -10.57 1.51
N GLU A 43 -1.20 -9.39 1.91
CA GLU A 43 -1.63 -8.73 3.13
C GLU A 43 -2.04 -7.30 2.81
N ARG A 44 -2.96 -6.75 3.59
CA ARG A 44 -3.37 -5.36 3.47
C ARG A 44 -3.07 -4.61 4.75
N GLN A 45 -2.92 -3.30 4.64
CA GLN A 45 -2.69 -2.41 5.78
C GLN A 45 -1.50 -2.86 6.63
N VAL A 46 -0.35 -2.98 5.98
CA VAL A 46 0.88 -3.44 6.62
C VAL A 46 1.64 -2.25 7.19
N LYS A 47 1.90 -2.30 8.49
CA LYS A 47 2.54 -1.20 9.20
C LYS A 47 4.06 -1.34 9.21
N PHE A 48 4.75 -0.25 8.90
CA PHE A 48 6.20 -0.14 8.96
C PHE A 48 6.58 0.97 9.93
N PRO A 49 7.29 0.67 11.01
CA PRO A 49 7.80 1.72 11.89
C PRO A 49 8.98 2.44 11.21
N LEU A 50 8.98 3.75 11.28
CA LEU A 50 10.07 4.57 10.74
C LEU A 50 10.90 5.09 11.92
N THR A 51 11.95 4.33 12.24
CA THR A 51 12.80 4.57 13.41
C THR A 51 14.18 5.00 12.97
N VAL A 52 14.71 6.05 13.58
CA VAL A 52 16.06 6.56 13.32
C VAL A 52 16.81 6.61 14.66
N GLU A 53 17.94 5.92 14.73
CA GLU A 53 18.78 5.85 15.94
C GLU A 53 17.98 5.53 17.21
N GLY A 54 17.07 4.56 17.11
CA GLY A 54 16.23 4.11 18.22
C GLY A 54 15.01 4.98 18.48
N HIS A 55 14.83 6.06 17.75
CA HIS A 55 13.69 6.96 17.92
C HIS A 55 12.62 6.69 16.86
N LEU A 56 11.42 6.42 17.30
CA LEU A 56 10.28 6.27 16.38
C LEU A 56 9.86 7.65 15.88
N ILE A 57 10.05 7.89 14.58
CA ILE A 57 9.69 9.16 13.94
C ILE A 57 8.23 9.13 13.49
N ALA A 58 7.79 8.02 12.90
CA ALA A 58 6.44 7.86 12.38
C ALA A 58 6.16 6.39 12.09
N ASN A 59 4.91 6.08 11.81
CA ASN A 59 4.52 4.78 11.26
C ASN A 59 3.96 5.01 9.86
N TYR A 60 4.37 4.14 8.92
CA TYR A 60 3.80 4.12 7.59
C TYR A 60 2.96 2.86 7.44
N THR A 61 1.75 2.99 6.91
CA THR A 61 0.89 1.84 6.65
C THR A 61 0.72 1.72 5.14
N ALA A 62 1.25 0.64 4.58
CA ALA A 62 1.11 0.33 3.16
C ALA A 62 -0.25 -0.31 2.89
N ASP A 63 -0.84 -0.01 1.73
CA ASP A 63 -2.12 -0.60 1.37
C ASP A 63 -2.00 -2.11 1.20
N PHE A 64 -0.96 -2.58 0.53
CA PHE A 64 -0.76 -4.01 0.24
C PHE A 64 0.70 -4.41 0.33
N GLN A 65 0.91 -5.68 0.70
CA GLN A 65 2.21 -6.33 0.61
C GLN A 65 1.99 -7.75 0.11
N TYR A 66 2.88 -8.21 -0.74
CA TYR A 66 2.83 -9.57 -1.28
C TYR A 66 4.19 -9.96 -1.86
N TYR A 67 4.31 -11.21 -2.28
CA TYR A 67 5.51 -11.73 -2.93
C TYR A 67 5.16 -12.19 -4.34
N THR A 68 5.99 -11.85 -5.32
CA THR A 68 5.84 -12.36 -6.68
C THR A 68 6.35 -13.80 -6.74
N ALA A 69 5.84 -14.59 -7.69
CA ALA A 69 6.21 -15.99 -7.82
C ALA A 69 7.57 -16.18 -8.49
N SER A 70 7.83 -15.45 -9.59
CA SER A 70 9.04 -15.64 -10.37
C SER A 70 9.47 -14.33 -11.06
N PRO A 71 10.61 -13.73 -10.65
CA PRO A 71 11.40 -14.10 -9.47
C PRO A 71 10.65 -13.80 -8.17
N LYS A 72 10.98 -14.49 -7.10
CA LYS A 72 10.35 -14.24 -5.81
C LYS A 72 10.88 -12.95 -5.23
N ALA A 73 10.02 -11.95 -5.12
CA ALA A 73 10.38 -10.64 -4.60
C ALA A 73 9.23 -10.07 -3.78
N ARG A 74 9.57 -9.36 -2.70
CA ARG A 74 8.57 -8.67 -1.89
C ARG A 74 8.17 -7.38 -2.59
N VAL A 75 6.87 -7.13 -2.66
CA VAL A 75 6.29 -5.90 -3.18
C VAL A 75 5.52 -5.22 -2.07
N VAL A 76 5.82 -3.95 -1.84
CA VAL A 76 5.05 -3.08 -0.94
C VAL A 76 4.38 -2.04 -1.83
N GLU A 77 3.06 -2.06 -1.82
CA GLU A 77 2.28 -1.29 -2.79
C GLU A 77 1.36 -0.29 -2.10
N ASP A 78 1.26 0.89 -2.67
CA ASP A 78 0.35 1.93 -2.22
C ASP A 78 -0.46 2.44 -3.40
N VAL A 79 -1.77 2.58 -3.22
CA VAL A 79 -2.67 3.07 -4.26
C VAL A 79 -2.85 4.56 -4.06
N LYS A 80 -2.39 5.36 -5.03
CA LYS A 80 -2.42 6.81 -4.94
C LYS A 80 -2.90 7.42 -6.25
N SER A 81 -3.60 8.56 -6.15
CA SER A 81 -3.81 9.40 -7.31
C SER A 81 -2.49 10.12 -7.65
N ALA A 82 -2.34 10.59 -8.89
CA ALA A 82 -1.13 11.30 -9.29
C ALA A 82 -0.84 12.51 -8.39
N PRO A 83 -1.81 13.39 -8.06
CA PRO A 83 -1.55 14.49 -7.14
C PRO A 83 -1.09 14.02 -5.76
N THR A 84 -1.70 12.97 -5.22
CA THR A 84 -1.35 12.44 -3.89
C THR A 84 0.05 11.85 -3.88
N ALA A 85 0.44 11.16 -4.95
CA ALA A 85 1.77 10.57 -5.06
C ALA A 85 2.88 11.62 -5.06
N LYS A 86 2.58 12.86 -5.45
CA LYS A 86 3.53 13.97 -5.52
C LYS A 86 3.58 14.81 -4.24
N LYS A 87 2.73 14.55 -3.26
CA LYS A 87 2.74 15.30 -2.00
C LYS A 87 4.04 15.07 -1.24
N ARG A 88 4.52 16.15 -0.61
CA ARG A 88 5.81 16.15 0.10
C ARG A 88 5.87 15.08 1.18
N ASP A 89 4.79 14.90 1.93
CA ASP A 89 4.74 13.91 3.00
C ASP A 89 4.96 12.49 2.47
N PHE A 90 4.31 12.17 1.36
CA PHE A 90 4.47 10.85 0.76
C PHE A 90 5.85 10.66 0.14
N VAL A 91 6.39 11.70 -0.49
CA VAL A 91 7.75 11.66 -1.03
C VAL A 91 8.77 11.41 0.08
N LEU A 92 8.59 12.06 1.24
CA LEU A 92 9.45 11.86 2.39
C LEU A 92 9.34 10.43 2.93
N VAL A 93 8.11 9.92 3.04
CA VAL A 93 7.87 8.54 3.49
C VAL A 93 8.56 7.53 2.58
N ARG A 94 8.50 7.73 1.26
CA ARG A 94 9.19 6.85 0.31
C ARG A 94 10.69 6.82 0.56
N LYS A 95 11.29 7.98 0.82
CA LYS A 95 12.71 8.07 1.12
C LYS A 95 13.06 7.37 2.42
N LEU A 96 12.25 7.56 3.44
CA LEU A 96 12.46 6.90 4.74
C LEU A 96 12.31 5.38 4.62
N MET A 97 11.33 4.90 3.88
CA MET A 97 11.15 3.47 3.65
C MET A 97 12.37 2.87 2.96
N ARG A 98 12.92 3.58 1.99
CA ARG A 98 14.12 3.14 1.30
C ARG A 98 15.33 3.13 2.23
N ALA A 99 15.51 4.18 3.02
CA ALA A 99 16.67 4.31 3.90
C ALA A 99 16.62 3.34 5.08
N ILE A 100 15.45 3.17 5.70
CA ILE A 100 15.30 2.38 6.92
C ILE A 100 15.08 0.90 6.63
N HIS A 101 14.17 0.59 5.70
CA HIS A 101 13.75 -0.77 5.41
C HIS A 101 14.30 -1.35 4.12
N ASN A 102 15.01 -0.53 3.34
CA ASN A 102 15.48 -0.91 2.00
C ASN A 102 14.32 -1.37 1.10
N VAL A 103 13.19 -0.68 1.23
CA VAL A 103 11.97 -0.97 0.48
C VAL A 103 11.66 0.20 -0.43
N GLU A 104 11.41 -0.10 -1.70
CA GLU A 104 10.91 0.86 -2.66
C GLU A 104 9.41 0.64 -2.82
N ILE A 105 8.63 1.66 -2.42
CA ILE A 105 7.17 1.56 -2.51
C ILE A 105 6.75 1.61 -3.97
N MET A 106 5.96 0.62 -4.40
CA MET A 106 5.34 0.62 -5.73
C MET A 106 4.04 1.42 -5.65
N VAL A 107 3.93 2.45 -6.47
CA VAL A 107 2.73 3.28 -6.49
C VAL A 107 1.84 2.86 -7.65
N THR A 108 0.59 2.51 -7.34
CA THR A 108 -0.43 2.14 -8.32
C THR A 108 -1.46 3.26 -8.40
N MET A 109 -1.75 3.75 -9.60
CA MET A 109 -2.69 4.84 -9.81
C MET A 109 -4.02 4.40 -10.39
#